data_6a6e56c3cd00a3915d8932f2c08e4fc1
#
_entry.id   6a6e56c3cd00a3915d8932f2c08e4fc1
#
_cell.length_a   1.000
_cell.length_b   1.000
_cell.length_c   1.000
_cell.angle_alpha   90.00
_cell.angle_beta   90.00
_cell.angle_gamma   90.00
#
_symmetry.space_group_name_H-M   'P 1'
#
loop_
_entity.id
_entity.type
_entity.pdbx_description
1 polymer ?
#
loop_
_entity_poly.entity_id
_entity_poly.type
_entity_poly.pdbx_seq_one_letter_code
_entity_poly.pdbx_strand_id
1 'polypeptide(L)'
;VVDPENPADPVLRALSDNLLLVWIKGSDAHTAELIRRFDRAPKPMYYQPHFLERMWGTYRMQTGQPPEAVDPDAFVRWTYAQALAHRQPRYAAMANWGVTVTAEQVAQVRDQGSFDDLIAQAIEAKAARA
;
A
#
# COMPACT_ATOMS: atom_id res chain seq x y z
N VAL A 1 2.05 2.09 -16.12
CA VAL A 1 2.33 2.11 -14.67
C VAL A 1 2.87 3.49 -14.29
N VAL A 2 2.29 4.12 -13.27
CA VAL A 2 2.74 5.41 -12.76
C VAL A 2 4.09 5.23 -12.05
N ASP A 3 5.07 6.10 -12.39
CA ASP A 3 6.35 6.15 -11.70
C ASP A 3 6.37 7.36 -10.75
N PRO A 4 6.16 7.16 -9.43
CA PRO A 4 6.07 8.26 -8.48
C PRO A 4 7.41 8.97 -8.22
N GLU A 5 8.51 8.39 -8.65
CA GLU A 5 9.85 8.98 -8.51
C GLU A 5 10.26 9.79 -9.74
N ASN A 6 9.49 9.70 -10.82
CA ASN A 6 9.74 10.47 -12.03
C ASN A 6 8.83 11.72 -12.11
N PRO A 7 9.35 12.92 -11.86
CA PRO A 7 8.54 14.14 -11.94
C PRO A 7 8.03 14.45 -13.35
N ALA A 8 8.54 13.79 -14.37
CA ALA A 8 8.08 13.94 -15.75
C ALA A 8 7.02 12.91 -16.16
N ASP A 9 6.64 11.99 -15.26
CA ASP A 9 5.60 10.99 -15.56
C ASP A 9 4.29 11.71 -15.91
N PRO A 10 3.76 11.54 -17.14
CA PRO A 10 2.61 12.29 -17.58
C PRO A 10 1.32 11.92 -16.85
N VAL A 11 1.18 10.68 -16.41
CA VAL A 11 0.01 10.22 -15.65
C VAL A 11 0.02 10.82 -14.26
N LEU A 12 1.18 10.80 -13.58
CA LEU A 12 1.33 11.38 -12.26
C LEU A 12 1.05 12.89 -12.28
N ARG A 13 1.56 13.60 -13.29
CA ARG A 13 1.30 15.04 -13.46
C ARG A 13 -0.18 15.31 -13.69
N ALA A 14 -0.84 14.56 -14.56
CA ALA A 14 -2.27 14.71 -14.79
C ALA A 14 -3.09 14.47 -13.53
N LEU A 15 -2.73 13.47 -12.73
CA LEU A 15 -3.38 13.21 -11.45
C LEU A 15 -3.17 14.35 -10.46
N SER A 16 -1.94 14.80 -10.26
CA SER A 16 -1.62 15.85 -9.28
C SER A 16 -2.16 17.23 -9.68
N ASP A 17 -2.27 17.53 -10.99
CA ASP A 17 -2.80 18.81 -11.48
C ASP A 17 -4.34 18.89 -11.36
N ASN A 18 -5.03 17.75 -11.36
CA ASN A 18 -6.49 17.71 -11.42
C ASN A 18 -7.14 17.14 -10.15
N LEU A 19 -6.39 16.44 -9.30
CA LEU A 19 -6.91 15.76 -8.12
C LEU A 19 -6.03 16.02 -6.92
N LEU A 20 -6.61 15.95 -5.74
CA LEU A 20 -5.85 15.86 -4.49
C LEU A 20 -5.54 14.39 -4.21
N LEU A 21 -4.27 14.03 -4.23
CA LEU A 21 -3.83 12.69 -3.88
C LEU A 21 -3.79 12.57 -2.34
N VAL A 22 -4.42 11.54 -1.81
CA VAL A 22 -4.46 11.29 -0.37
C VAL A 22 -3.95 9.87 -0.11
N TRP A 23 -2.87 9.76 0.65
CA TRP A 23 -2.41 8.46 1.14
C TRP A 23 -2.98 8.19 2.52
N ILE A 24 -3.70 7.08 2.65
CA ILE A 24 -4.15 6.59 3.95
C ILE A 24 -3.08 5.63 4.47
N LYS A 25 -2.24 6.14 5.36
CA LYS A 25 -1.12 5.38 5.91
C LYS A 25 -1.56 4.55 7.11
N GLY A 26 -1.36 3.22 7.02
CA GLY A 26 -1.53 2.33 8.17
C GLY A 26 -0.30 2.35 9.08
N SER A 27 -0.52 2.15 10.38
CA SER A 27 0.54 1.85 11.34
C SER A 27 1.05 0.42 11.16
N ASP A 28 2.17 0.08 11.82
CA ASP A 28 2.65 -1.30 11.84
C ASP A 28 1.62 -2.25 12.47
N ALA A 29 0.92 -1.80 13.51
CA ALA A 29 -0.17 -2.56 14.12
C ALA A 29 -1.33 -2.78 13.15
N HIS A 30 -1.68 -1.78 12.35
CA HIS A 30 -2.71 -1.89 11.32
C HIS A 30 -2.31 -2.91 10.24
N THR A 31 -1.07 -2.84 9.76
CA THR A 31 -0.53 -3.79 8.78
C THR A 31 -0.55 -5.22 9.33
N ALA A 32 -0.11 -5.41 10.58
CA ALA A 32 -0.15 -6.71 11.25
C ALA A 32 -1.58 -7.25 11.35
N GLU A 33 -2.55 -6.40 11.63
CA GLU A 33 -3.97 -6.81 11.67
C GLU A 33 -4.50 -7.21 10.29
N LEU A 34 -4.13 -6.51 9.24
CA LEU A 34 -4.49 -6.90 7.87
C LEU A 34 -3.95 -8.29 7.52
N ILE A 35 -2.71 -8.57 7.89
CA ILE A 35 -2.09 -9.89 7.68
C ILE A 35 -2.84 -10.97 8.46
N ARG A 36 -3.15 -10.72 9.73
CA ARG A 36 -3.91 -11.68 10.56
C ARG A 36 -5.29 -11.98 9.98
N ARG A 37 -5.98 -10.96 9.49
CA ARG A 37 -7.30 -11.15 8.84
C ARG A 37 -7.19 -11.98 7.57
N PHE A 38 -6.19 -11.71 6.76
CA PHE A 38 -5.93 -12.48 5.55
C PHE A 38 -5.58 -13.94 5.88
N ASP A 39 -4.74 -14.17 6.89
CA ASP A 39 -4.34 -15.53 7.31
C ASP A 39 -5.53 -16.36 7.78
N ARG A 40 -6.50 -15.72 8.47
CA ARG A 40 -7.71 -16.40 8.94
C ARG A 40 -8.71 -16.69 7.83
N ALA A 41 -8.82 -15.80 6.86
CA ALA A 41 -9.79 -15.90 5.76
C ALA A 41 -9.16 -15.36 4.46
N PRO A 42 -8.23 -16.11 3.84
CA PRO A 42 -7.60 -15.68 2.59
C PRO A 42 -8.63 -15.43 1.50
N LYS A 43 -8.47 -14.32 0.79
CA LYS A 43 -9.30 -13.97 -0.36
C LYS A 43 -8.49 -14.06 -1.64
N PRO A 44 -9.13 -14.42 -2.77
CA PRO A 44 -8.44 -14.36 -4.05
C PRO A 44 -7.90 -12.96 -4.31
N MET A 45 -6.61 -12.89 -4.67
CA MET A 45 -5.94 -11.64 -5.00
C MET A 45 -5.34 -11.75 -6.39
N TYR A 46 -5.48 -10.70 -7.18
CA TYR A 46 -4.79 -10.64 -8.45
C TYR A 46 -3.40 -10.04 -8.28
N TYR A 47 -2.42 -10.74 -8.80
CA TYR A 47 -1.04 -10.24 -8.88
C TYR A 47 -0.55 -10.32 -10.33
N GLN A 48 0.31 -9.38 -10.70
CA GLN A 48 0.98 -9.41 -12.00
C GLN A 48 1.82 -10.68 -12.12
N PRO A 49 1.82 -11.37 -13.28
CA PRO A 49 2.56 -12.62 -13.45
C PRO A 49 4.05 -12.51 -13.09
N HIS A 50 4.72 -11.47 -13.54
CA HIS A 50 6.15 -11.27 -13.23
C HIS A 50 6.41 -11.02 -11.74
N PHE A 51 5.45 -10.42 -11.01
CA PHE A 51 5.54 -10.28 -9.56
C PHE A 51 5.47 -11.65 -8.89
N LEU A 52 4.51 -12.49 -9.30
CA LEU A 52 4.37 -13.85 -8.78
C LEU A 52 5.61 -14.70 -9.05
N GLU A 53 6.19 -14.59 -10.24
CA GLU A 53 7.43 -15.31 -10.57
C GLU A 53 8.58 -14.93 -9.65
N ARG A 54 8.75 -13.63 -9.37
CA ARG A 54 9.78 -13.15 -8.43
C ARG A 54 9.51 -13.64 -7.01
N MET A 55 8.25 -13.58 -6.58
CA MET A 55 7.86 -14.02 -5.24
C MET A 55 8.06 -15.53 -5.09
N TRP A 56 7.73 -16.30 -6.12
CA TRP A 56 7.97 -17.74 -6.15
C TRP A 56 9.45 -18.06 -6.01
N GLY A 57 10.30 -17.40 -6.80
CA GLY A 57 11.76 -17.59 -6.72
C GLY A 57 12.31 -17.23 -5.33
N THR A 58 11.88 -16.11 -4.77
CA THR A 58 12.32 -15.66 -3.44
C THR A 58 11.85 -16.62 -2.34
N TYR A 59 10.60 -17.06 -2.39
CA TYR A 59 10.05 -18.01 -1.41
C TYR A 59 10.81 -19.32 -1.41
N ARG A 60 11.08 -19.86 -2.58
CA ARG A 60 11.86 -21.10 -2.71
C ARG A 60 13.28 -20.94 -2.21
N MET A 61 13.93 -19.83 -2.48
CA MET A 61 15.27 -19.54 -1.97
C MET A 61 15.28 -19.45 -0.43
N GLN A 62 14.30 -18.80 0.15
CA GLN A 62 14.23 -18.63 1.61
C GLN A 62 13.87 -19.92 2.34
N THR A 63 13.00 -20.73 1.77
CA THR A 63 12.55 -21.97 2.41
C THR A 63 13.39 -23.17 2.06
N GLY A 64 14.11 -23.14 0.94
CA GLY A 64 14.85 -24.29 0.43
C GLY A 64 13.96 -25.43 -0.06
N GLN A 65 12.65 -25.22 -0.16
CA GLN A 65 11.71 -26.26 -0.56
C GLN A 65 11.73 -26.50 -2.08
N PRO A 66 11.67 -27.77 -2.53
CA PRO A 66 11.37 -28.06 -3.93
C PRO A 66 9.93 -27.69 -4.27
N PRO A 67 9.60 -27.47 -5.57
CA PRO A 67 8.25 -27.02 -5.97
C PRO A 67 7.12 -27.91 -5.46
N GLU A 68 7.32 -29.21 -5.48
CA GLU A 68 6.33 -30.21 -5.07
C GLU A 68 6.07 -30.25 -3.56
N ALA A 69 6.99 -29.69 -2.77
CA ALA A 69 6.86 -29.64 -1.30
C ALA A 69 6.22 -28.34 -0.80
N VAL A 70 5.99 -27.36 -1.68
CA VAL A 70 5.41 -26.08 -1.28
C VAL A 70 3.92 -26.22 -1.06
N ASP A 71 3.45 -25.82 0.13
CA ASP A 71 2.03 -25.65 0.41
C ASP A 71 1.53 -24.37 -0.28
N PRO A 72 0.56 -24.48 -1.23
CA PRO A 72 0.03 -23.31 -1.92
C PRO A 72 -0.56 -22.25 -0.97
N ASP A 73 -1.24 -22.67 0.09
CA ASP A 73 -1.84 -21.74 1.06
C ASP A 73 -0.76 -20.96 1.83
N ALA A 74 0.31 -21.62 2.22
CA ALA A 74 1.43 -20.97 2.89
C ALA A 74 2.10 -19.93 1.97
N PHE A 75 2.27 -20.27 0.70
CA PHE A 75 2.82 -19.35 -0.30
C PHE A 75 1.91 -18.14 -0.51
N VAL A 76 0.60 -18.33 -0.59
CA VAL A 76 -0.39 -17.24 -0.74
C VAL A 76 -0.33 -16.28 0.44
N ARG A 77 -0.28 -16.80 1.67
CA ARG A 77 -0.17 -15.98 2.89
C ARG A 77 1.13 -15.17 2.92
N TRP A 78 2.23 -15.82 2.62
CA TRP A 78 3.53 -15.15 2.55
C TRP A 78 3.55 -14.06 1.47
N THR A 79 3.00 -14.34 0.29
CA THR A 79 2.93 -13.39 -0.82
C THR A 79 2.11 -12.14 -0.48
N TYR A 80 1.02 -12.30 0.25
CA TYR A 80 0.21 -11.16 0.70
C TYR A 80 1.02 -10.19 1.56
N ALA A 81 1.76 -10.71 2.53
CA ALA A 81 2.63 -9.89 3.39
C ALA A 81 3.72 -9.18 2.58
N GLN A 82 4.32 -9.87 1.60
CA GLN A 82 5.32 -9.29 0.71
C GLN A 82 4.72 -8.19 -0.18
N ALA A 83 3.51 -8.39 -0.68
CA ALA A 83 2.82 -7.39 -1.50
C ALA A 83 2.54 -6.10 -0.71
N LEU A 84 2.10 -6.22 0.54
CA LEU A 84 1.93 -5.05 1.42
C LEU A 84 3.24 -4.29 1.61
N ALA A 85 4.32 -4.99 1.95
CA ALA A 85 5.63 -4.38 2.14
C ALA A 85 6.16 -3.74 0.84
N HIS A 86 5.93 -4.35 -0.31
CA HIS A 86 6.35 -3.84 -1.61
C HIS A 86 5.63 -2.53 -2.00
N ARG A 87 4.37 -2.39 -1.62
CA ARG A 87 3.56 -1.21 -1.95
C ARG A 87 3.89 0.01 -1.11
N GLN A 88 4.35 -0.17 0.12
CA GLN A 88 4.59 0.93 1.05
C GLN A 88 5.55 2.01 0.50
N PRO A 89 6.73 1.70 -0.03
CA PRO A 89 7.62 2.72 -0.57
C PRO A 89 7.02 3.49 -1.75
N ARG A 90 6.23 2.80 -2.58
CA ARG A 90 5.57 3.43 -3.74
C ARG A 90 4.49 4.41 -3.31
N TYR A 91 3.67 4.04 -2.32
CA TYR A 91 2.67 4.94 -1.77
C TYR A 91 3.33 6.14 -1.06
N ALA A 92 4.42 5.90 -0.33
CA ALA A 92 5.19 6.98 0.29
C ALA A 92 5.73 7.97 -0.74
N ALA A 93 6.24 7.47 -1.87
CA ALA A 93 6.72 8.31 -2.97
C ALA A 93 5.57 9.10 -3.61
N MET A 94 4.41 8.48 -3.83
CA MET A 94 3.23 9.17 -4.35
C MET A 94 2.69 10.22 -3.38
N ALA A 95 2.83 10.03 -2.08
CA ALA A 95 2.39 10.97 -1.06
C ALA A 95 3.14 12.32 -1.15
N ASN A 96 4.33 12.37 -1.74
CA ASN A 96 5.04 13.62 -2.01
C ASN A 96 4.26 14.56 -2.96
N TRP A 97 3.34 14.00 -3.76
CA TRP A 97 2.49 14.72 -4.70
C TRP A 97 1.12 15.07 -4.12
N GLY A 98 0.87 14.72 -2.89
CA GLY A 98 -0.41 14.92 -2.23
C GLY A 98 -0.25 15.10 -0.74
N VAL A 99 -1.20 14.57 0.02
CA VAL A 99 -1.21 14.62 1.49
C VAL A 99 -1.31 13.23 2.08
N THR A 100 -0.93 13.10 3.35
CA THR A 100 -1.00 11.84 4.08
C THR A 100 -1.93 12.00 5.28
N VAL A 101 -2.83 11.04 5.45
CA VAL A 101 -3.63 10.85 6.66
C VAL A 101 -3.40 9.43 7.19
N THR A 102 -3.65 9.22 8.48
CA THR A 102 -3.49 7.88 9.05
C THR A 102 -4.80 7.10 9.00
N ALA A 103 -4.71 5.77 9.02
CA ALA A 103 -5.89 4.91 9.11
C ALA A 103 -6.69 5.20 10.38
N GLU A 104 -6.03 5.51 11.49
CA GLU A 104 -6.66 5.88 12.76
C GLU A 104 -7.44 7.19 12.64
N GLN A 105 -6.90 8.20 11.95
CA GLN A 105 -7.61 9.46 11.69
C GLN A 105 -8.85 9.22 10.83
N VAL A 106 -8.74 8.39 9.79
CA VAL A 106 -9.87 8.07 8.92
C VAL A 106 -10.96 7.32 9.68
N ALA A 107 -10.59 6.46 10.63
CA ALA A 107 -11.54 5.74 11.48
C ALA A 107 -12.40 6.67 12.37
N GLN A 108 -11.93 7.90 12.64
CA GLN A 108 -12.67 8.91 13.40
C GLN A 108 -13.64 9.75 12.56
N VAL A 109 -13.57 9.63 11.23
CA VAL A 109 -14.46 10.35 10.33
C VAL A 109 -15.89 9.83 10.47
N ARG A 110 -16.86 10.75 10.69
CA ARG A 110 -18.27 10.41 10.91
C ARG A 110 -19.18 10.96 9.83
N ASP A 111 -18.79 12.05 9.18
CA ASP A 111 -19.57 12.76 8.19
C ASP A 111 -18.66 13.53 7.23
N GLN A 112 -19.26 14.21 6.27
CA GLN A 112 -18.52 15.01 5.30
C GLN A 112 -17.73 16.14 5.96
N GLY A 113 -18.28 16.80 6.98
CA GLY A 113 -17.60 17.89 7.67
C GLY A 113 -16.31 17.43 8.37
N SER A 114 -16.36 16.32 9.10
CA SER A 114 -15.18 15.77 9.77
C SER A 114 -14.15 15.24 8.76
N PHE A 115 -14.58 14.74 7.62
CA PHE A 115 -13.68 14.38 6.53
C PHE A 115 -12.98 15.61 5.95
N ASP A 116 -13.72 16.67 5.65
CA ASP A 116 -13.17 17.92 5.12
C ASP A 116 -12.16 18.55 6.09
N ASP A 117 -12.46 18.52 7.39
CA ASP A 117 -11.53 19.00 8.43
C ASP A 117 -10.24 18.19 8.47
N LEU A 118 -10.33 16.87 8.35
CA LEU A 118 -9.17 16.00 8.31
C LEU A 118 -8.27 16.33 7.11
N ILE A 119 -8.85 16.50 5.94
CA ILE A 119 -8.10 16.85 4.72
C ILE A 119 -7.48 18.23 4.83
N ALA A 120 -8.21 19.24 5.35
CA ALA A 120 -7.69 20.57 5.57
C ALA A 120 -6.49 20.56 6.52
N GLN A 121 -6.56 19.82 7.62
CA GLN A 121 -5.44 19.65 8.55
C GLN A 121 -4.22 19.01 7.88
N ALA A 122 -4.45 18.01 7.02
CA ALA A 122 -3.36 17.34 6.30
C ALA A 122 -2.68 18.29 5.31
N ILE A 123 -3.43 19.14 4.63
CA ILE A 123 -2.90 20.18 3.73
C ILE A 123 -2.06 21.20 4.51
N GLU A 124 -2.57 21.69 5.64
CA GLU A 124 -1.84 22.62 6.50
C GLU A 124 -0.54 22.01 7.04
N ALA A 125 -0.58 20.74 7.48
CA ALA A 125 0.60 20.04 7.98
C ALA A 125 1.66 19.89 6.90
N LYS A 126 1.27 19.63 5.66
CA LYS A 126 2.20 19.56 4.52
C LYS A 126 2.81 20.92 4.22
N ALA A 127 2.03 21.99 4.19
CA ALA A 127 2.49 23.34 3.95
C ALA A 127 3.50 23.79 5.02
N ALA A 128 3.27 23.43 6.29
CA ALA A 128 4.16 23.77 7.40
C ALA A 128 5.52 23.07 7.32
N ARG A 129 5.61 21.95 6.59
CA ARG A 129 6.87 21.20 6.38
C ARG A 129 7.62 21.60 5.12
N ALA A 130 7.01 22.40 4.30
CA ALA A 130 7.61 22.89 3.06
C ALA A 130 8.70 23.94 3.29
#